data_fb4bbfafffa7970283cc50e54b3a39a7
#
_entry.id   fb4bbfafffa7970283cc50e54b3a39a7
#
_cell.length_a   1.000
_cell.length_b   1.000
_cell.length_c   1.000
_cell.angle_alpha   90.00
_cell.angle_beta   90.00
_cell.angle_gamma   90.00
#
_symmetry.space_group_name_H-M   'P 1'
#
loop_
_entity.id
_entity.type
_entity.pdbx_description
1 polymer ?
#
loop_
_entity_poly.entity_id
_entity_poly.type
_entity_poly.pdbx_seq_one_letter_code
_entity_poly.pdbx_strand_id
1 'polypeptide(L)'
;MAVGDSDLQGYDEAQKKMMNENCIIVDENDKITGQDSKVNCHLGNGKLHRAFSVLIFNSNEKLLIQQRADEKITFPSIWANSCCSHPLYQDGEEEGIEGAKKAASRKLVQELGIRPNAIRTEDLNFITKMHYKARADEKWIEHEVDYIFVVKIDVEIDPNPNEIQKTQYVDEEELNDLFDKANGNDVKIGPWFRLIKDNFLSKIWRNLESIESINDNEVHHMGEVE
;
A
#
# COMPACT_ATOMS: atom_id res chain seq x y z
N MET A 1 15.11 -21.43 17.75
CA MET A 1 14.19 -21.41 16.61
C MET A 1 14.02 -19.97 16.25
N ALA A 2 14.20 -19.57 14.99
CA ALA A 2 13.96 -18.20 14.58
C ALA A 2 12.51 -17.85 14.88
N VAL A 3 12.28 -16.70 15.50
CA VAL A 3 10.94 -16.12 15.71
C VAL A 3 10.39 -15.89 14.29
N GLY A 4 9.35 -16.61 13.90
CA GLY A 4 8.75 -16.44 12.59
C GLY A 4 8.27 -17.73 11.90
N ASP A 5 9.00 -18.85 11.97
CA ASP A 5 8.59 -20.08 11.27
C ASP A 5 7.29 -20.68 11.82
N SER A 6 7.07 -20.64 13.15
CA SER A 6 5.82 -21.10 13.76
C SER A 6 4.64 -20.19 13.45
N ASP A 7 4.91 -18.89 13.25
CA ASP A 7 3.89 -17.88 13.02
C ASP A 7 3.33 -17.91 11.59
N LEU A 8 4.09 -18.47 10.65
CA LEU A 8 3.69 -18.63 9.26
C LEU A 8 3.11 -19.99 8.93
N GLN A 9 2.96 -20.89 9.92
CA GLN A 9 2.42 -22.22 9.67
C GLN A 9 0.98 -22.16 9.14
N GLY A 10 0.71 -22.84 8.04
CA GLY A 10 -0.62 -22.92 7.41
C GLY A 10 -0.90 -21.86 6.34
N TYR A 11 -0.04 -20.86 6.19
CA TYR A 11 -0.17 -19.88 5.11
C TYR A 11 0.44 -20.36 3.79
N ASP A 12 0.09 -19.68 2.69
CA ASP A 12 0.61 -19.94 1.36
C ASP A 12 2.13 -19.76 1.27
N GLU A 13 2.82 -20.59 0.50
CA GLU A 13 4.29 -20.60 0.44
C GLU A 13 4.87 -19.35 -0.24
N ALA A 14 4.17 -18.77 -1.24
CA ALA A 14 4.62 -17.53 -1.86
C ALA A 14 4.48 -16.36 -0.88
N GLN A 15 3.38 -16.31 -0.12
CA GLN A 15 3.17 -15.31 0.93
C GLN A 15 4.20 -15.45 2.06
N LYS A 16 4.53 -16.66 2.50
CA LYS A 16 5.58 -16.91 3.50
C LYS A 16 6.94 -16.38 3.05
N LYS A 17 7.29 -16.61 1.78
CA LYS A 17 8.55 -16.11 1.21
C LYS A 17 8.63 -14.60 1.29
N MET A 18 7.56 -13.90 0.95
CA MET A 18 7.50 -12.42 1.04
C MET A 18 7.57 -11.91 2.48
N MET A 19 7.04 -12.66 3.44
CA MET A 19 7.12 -12.28 4.87
C MET A 19 8.54 -12.37 5.45
N ASN A 20 9.46 -13.04 4.77
CA ASN A 20 10.88 -13.10 5.15
C ASN A 20 11.73 -11.97 4.53
N GLU A 21 11.15 -11.14 3.67
CA GLU A 21 11.82 -9.94 3.15
C GLU A 21 12.05 -8.92 4.26
N ASN A 22 13.14 -8.15 4.19
CA ASN A 22 13.47 -7.15 5.20
C ASN A 22 12.85 -5.80 4.86
N CYS A 23 11.98 -5.31 5.74
CA CYS A 23 11.44 -3.96 5.71
C CYS A 23 12.43 -2.94 6.30
N ILE A 24 12.29 -1.69 5.93
CA ILE A 24 13.08 -0.56 6.42
C ILE A 24 12.41 -0.04 7.69
N ILE A 25 13.06 -0.22 8.84
CA ILE A 25 12.59 0.30 10.13
C ILE A 25 12.93 1.78 10.24
N VAL A 26 11.96 2.59 10.64
CA VAL A 26 12.11 4.04 10.78
C VAL A 26 11.63 4.53 12.15
N ASP A 27 11.97 5.78 12.47
CA ASP A 27 11.34 6.53 13.56
C ASP A 27 10.13 7.35 13.05
N GLU A 28 9.45 8.06 13.96
CA GLU A 28 8.26 8.87 13.65
C GLU A 28 8.53 10.03 12.67
N ASN A 29 9.80 10.39 12.45
CA ASN A 29 10.25 11.38 11.47
C ASN A 29 10.74 10.74 10.16
N ASP A 30 10.47 9.43 9.96
CA ASP A 30 10.87 8.69 8.78
C ASP A 30 12.40 8.52 8.62
N LYS A 31 13.16 8.64 9.71
CA LYS A 31 14.59 8.38 9.70
C LYS A 31 14.85 6.88 9.88
N ILE A 32 15.67 6.29 9.02
CA ILE A 32 16.06 4.87 9.09
C ILE A 32 16.77 4.59 10.40
N THR A 33 16.29 3.59 11.14
CA THR A 33 16.86 3.11 12.40
C THR A 33 17.36 1.67 12.30
N GLY A 34 17.03 0.95 11.23
CA GLY A 34 17.48 -0.41 10.99
C GLY A 34 16.64 -1.14 9.95
N GLN A 35 16.66 -2.46 10.03
CA GLN A 35 15.85 -3.36 9.23
C GLN A 35 15.35 -4.53 10.07
N ASP A 36 14.24 -5.14 9.66
CA ASP A 36 13.78 -6.41 10.22
C ASP A 36 12.90 -7.14 9.20
N SER A 37 12.71 -8.45 9.40
CA SER A 37 11.82 -9.24 8.53
C SER A 37 10.39 -8.68 8.58
N LYS A 38 9.70 -8.77 7.47
CA LYS A 38 8.30 -8.35 7.38
C LYS A 38 7.44 -9.04 8.45
N VAL A 39 7.70 -10.33 8.76
CA VAL A 39 7.06 -11.03 9.90
C VAL A 39 7.22 -10.24 11.18
N ASN A 40 8.46 -9.89 11.56
CA ASN A 40 8.74 -9.18 12.81
C ASN A 40 8.18 -7.76 12.84
N CYS A 41 8.04 -7.12 11.67
CA CYS A 41 7.43 -5.80 11.55
C CYS A 41 5.92 -5.82 11.83
N HIS A 42 5.26 -6.96 11.54
CA HIS A 42 3.80 -7.10 11.61
C HIS A 42 3.30 -7.92 12.81
N LEU A 43 4.17 -8.42 13.68
CA LEU A 43 3.79 -9.17 14.88
C LEU A 43 3.67 -8.27 16.13
N GLY A 44 2.78 -8.67 17.02
CA GLY A 44 2.66 -8.08 18.36
C GLY A 44 2.18 -6.62 18.33
N ASN A 45 3.06 -5.66 18.67
CA ASN A 45 2.76 -4.24 18.62
C ASN A 45 3.14 -3.57 17.29
N GLY A 46 3.69 -4.32 16.34
CA GLY A 46 4.20 -3.80 15.08
C GLY A 46 5.43 -2.89 15.24
N LYS A 47 6.44 -3.07 14.39
CA LYS A 47 7.55 -2.13 14.31
C LYS A 47 7.23 -1.09 13.25
N LEU A 48 7.49 0.20 13.57
CA LEU A 48 7.29 1.26 12.59
C LEU A 48 8.26 1.08 11.43
N HIS A 49 7.71 0.92 10.22
CA HIS A 49 8.47 0.67 9.01
C HIS A 49 7.89 1.41 7.81
N ARG A 50 8.67 1.55 6.74
CA ARG A 50 8.23 2.21 5.52
C ARG A 50 7.28 1.35 4.72
N ALA A 51 6.25 2.00 4.18
CA ALA A 51 5.33 1.46 3.21
C ALA A 51 5.09 2.47 2.08
N PHE A 52 4.36 2.05 1.05
CA PHE A 52 3.85 2.94 0.02
C PHE A 52 2.47 2.52 -0.45
N SER A 53 1.69 3.51 -0.85
CA SER A 53 0.41 3.39 -1.52
C SER A 53 0.46 4.08 -2.88
N VAL A 54 0.10 3.36 -3.95
CA VAL A 54 -0.05 3.92 -5.30
C VAL A 54 -1.52 4.04 -5.65
N LEU A 55 -1.89 5.18 -6.22
CA LEU A 55 -3.20 5.50 -6.77
C LEU A 55 -3.05 5.67 -8.28
N ILE A 56 -3.57 4.72 -9.08
CA ILE A 56 -3.52 4.77 -10.55
C ILE A 56 -4.87 5.28 -11.05
N PHE A 57 -4.84 6.39 -11.75
CA PHE A 57 -5.99 6.93 -12.46
C PHE A 57 -5.85 6.69 -13.96
N ASN A 58 -6.93 6.31 -14.63
CA ASN A 58 -6.94 6.21 -16.10
C ASN A 58 -7.24 7.57 -16.75
N SER A 59 -7.23 7.62 -18.09
CA SER A 59 -7.56 8.84 -18.87
C SER A 59 -8.97 9.38 -18.61
N ASN A 60 -9.90 8.55 -18.13
CA ASN A 60 -11.25 8.93 -17.73
C ASN A 60 -11.34 9.34 -16.26
N GLU A 61 -10.20 9.57 -15.58
CA GLU A 61 -10.10 9.97 -14.18
C GLU A 61 -10.72 8.96 -13.20
N LYS A 62 -10.86 7.70 -13.60
CA LYS A 62 -11.29 6.62 -12.70
C LYS A 62 -10.08 6.01 -12.00
N LEU A 63 -10.23 5.83 -10.69
CA LEU A 63 -9.23 5.20 -9.82
C LEU A 63 -9.28 3.66 -9.97
N LEU A 64 -8.13 3.05 -10.22
CA LEU A 64 -7.98 1.61 -10.10
C LEU A 64 -7.96 1.20 -8.63
N ILE A 65 -8.88 0.35 -8.23
CA ILE A 65 -8.92 -0.28 -6.91
C ILE A 65 -8.75 -1.79 -7.06
N GLN A 66 -8.27 -2.45 -6.00
CA GLN A 66 -8.09 -3.89 -5.95
C GLN A 66 -8.79 -4.51 -4.75
N GLN A 67 -9.23 -5.76 -4.90
CA GLN A 67 -9.55 -6.63 -3.79
C GLN A 67 -8.39 -7.59 -3.58
N ARG A 68 -7.80 -7.58 -2.38
CA ARG A 68 -6.65 -8.42 -2.02
C ARG A 68 -7.03 -9.90 -2.08
N ALA A 69 -6.07 -10.74 -2.47
CA ALA A 69 -6.27 -12.18 -2.49
C ALA A 69 -6.57 -12.76 -1.10
N ASP A 70 -7.25 -13.88 -1.05
CA ASP A 70 -7.56 -14.60 0.18
C ASP A 70 -6.30 -15.19 0.83
N GLU A 71 -5.25 -15.43 0.02
CA GLU A 71 -3.96 -15.95 0.43
C GLU A 71 -3.11 -14.94 1.21
N LYS A 72 -3.47 -13.64 1.18
CA LYS A 72 -2.73 -12.59 1.91
C LYS A 72 -2.75 -12.84 3.40
N ILE A 73 -1.58 -12.72 4.05
CA ILE A 73 -1.42 -12.94 5.49
C ILE A 73 -2.02 -11.80 6.30
N THR A 74 -1.79 -10.55 5.87
CA THR A 74 -2.39 -9.39 6.50
C THR A 74 -3.55 -8.88 5.66
N PHE A 75 -4.68 -8.59 6.27
CA PHE A 75 -5.87 -8.03 5.61
C PHE A 75 -6.28 -8.77 4.32
N PRO A 76 -6.57 -10.09 4.34
CA PRO A 76 -7.08 -10.80 3.17
C PRO A 76 -8.48 -10.31 2.76
N SER A 77 -8.80 -10.46 1.47
CA SER A 77 -10.14 -10.23 0.88
C SER A 77 -10.68 -8.81 0.98
N ILE A 78 -9.90 -7.84 1.47
CA ILE A 78 -10.37 -6.45 1.58
C ILE A 78 -10.13 -5.66 0.29
N TRP A 79 -10.95 -4.62 0.07
CA TRP A 79 -10.70 -3.62 -0.97
C TRP A 79 -9.67 -2.61 -0.54
N ALA A 80 -8.78 -2.23 -1.46
CA ALA A 80 -7.70 -1.28 -1.26
C ALA A 80 -7.45 -0.44 -2.51
N ASN A 81 -6.57 0.56 -2.40
CA ASN A 81 -6.05 1.33 -3.52
C ASN A 81 -5.28 0.45 -4.52
N SER A 82 -4.79 1.03 -5.60
CA SER A 82 -4.25 0.28 -6.76
C SER A 82 -3.12 -0.67 -6.40
N CYS A 83 -2.18 -0.24 -5.56
CA CYS A 83 -1.09 -1.07 -5.04
C CYS A 83 -0.64 -0.52 -3.68
N CYS A 84 -0.38 -1.40 -2.71
CA CYS A 84 0.17 -1.04 -1.41
C CYS A 84 1.15 -2.14 -0.96
N SER A 85 2.36 -1.74 -0.58
CA SER A 85 3.43 -2.66 -0.18
C SER A 85 4.57 -1.91 0.51
N HIS A 86 5.76 -2.53 0.57
CA HIS A 86 6.90 -2.03 1.33
C HIS A 86 8.14 -1.87 0.46
N PRO A 87 8.88 -0.77 0.61
CA PRO A 87 10.28 -0.72 0.22
C PRO A 87 11.07 -1.72 1.08
N LEU A 88 12.02 -2.40 0.45
CA LEU A 88 12.87 -3.37 1.12
C LEU A 88 14.21 -2.74 1.50
N TYR A 89 14.83 -3.27 2.56
CA TYR A 89 16.20 -2.90 2.92
C TYR A 89 17.18 -3.58 1.96
N GLN A 90 17.28 -3.01 0.75
CA GLN A 90 18.13 -3.48 -0.37
C GLN A 90 18.53 -2.31 -1.25
N ASP A 91 19.57 -2.49 -2.06
CA ASP A 91 20.17 -1.45 -2.90
C ASP A 91 19.14 -0.58 -3.64
N GLY A 92 19.09 0.67 -3.24
CA GLY A 92 18.36 1.75 -3.86
C GLY A 92 16.89 1.89 -3.43
N GLU A 93 16.32 0.99 -2.60
CA GLU A 93 14.97 1.17 -2.06
C GLU A 93 14.98 1.94 -0.71
N GLU A 94 16.15 2.14 -0.08
CA GLU A 94 16.29 2.92 1.16
C GLU A 94 16.26 4.44 0.94
N GLU A 95 16.40 4.91 -0.28
CA GLU A 95 16.67 6.32 -0.63
C GLU A 95 15.41 7.22 -0.54
N GLY A 96 14.65 7.17 0.56
CA GLY A 96 13.49 8.04 0.79
C GLY A 96 12.44 7.92 -0.31
N ILE A 97 12.01 9.05 -0.87
CA ILE A 97 10.98 9.08 -1.91
C ILE A 97 11.40 8.29 -3.16
N GLU A 98 12.63 8.44 -3.61
CA GLU A 98 13.11 7.74 -4.81
C GLU A 98 13.24 6.23 -4.58
N GLY A 99 13.65 5.81 -3.39
CA GLY A 99 13.65 4.40 -3.00
C GLY A 99 12.23 3.80 -2.96
N ALA A 100 11.28 4.52 -2.39
CA ALA A 100 9.88 4.10 -2.37
C ALA A 100 9.26 4.03 -3.78
N LYS A 101 9.63 4.93 -4.72
CA LYS A 101 9.23 4.85 -6.14
C LYS A 101 9.79 3.61 -6.83
N LYS A 102 11.05 3.24 -6.57
CA LYS A 102 11.66 2.01 -7.10
C LYS A 102 10.92 0.77 -6.61
N ALA A 103 10.62 0.71 -5.31
CA ALA A 103 9.81 -0.35 -4.71
C ALA A 103 8.40 -0.42 -5.31
N ALA A 104 7.73 0.73 -5.49
CA ALA A 104 6.43 0.83 -6.13
C ALA A 104 6.47 0.26 -7.55
N SER A 105 7.43 0.67 -8.38
CA SER A 105 7.58 0.14 -9.75
C SER A 105 7.79 -1.38 -9.76
N ARG A 106 8.58 -1.93 -8.84
CA ARG A 106 8.77 -3.38 -8.68
C ARG A 106 7.46 -4.09 -8.35
N LYS A 107 6.70 -3.55 -7.43
CA LYS A 107 5.45 -4.16 -6.95
C LYS A 107 4.29 -4.01 -7.94
N LEU A 108 4.23 -2.93 -8.70
CA LEU A 108 3.26 -2.77 -9.80
C LEU A 108 3.43 -3.88 -10.85
N VAL A 109 4.66 -4.26 -11.18
CA VAL A 109 4.95 -5.42 -12.05
C VAL A 109 4.54 -6.72 -11.36
N GLN A 110 4.92 -6.91 -10.09
CA GLN A 110 4.70 -8.17 -9.37
C GLN A 110 3.23 -8.44 -9.05
N GLU A 111 2.47 -7.42 -8.65
CA GLU A 111 1.09 -7.57 -8.17
C GLU A 111 0.06 -7.36 -9.28
N LEU A 112 0.19 -6.28 -10.06
CA LEU A 112 -0.77 -5.93 -11.11
C LEU A 112 -0.38 -6.46 -12.50
N GLY A 113 0.80 -7.09 -12.65
CA GLY A 113 1.28 -7.58 -13.95
C GLY A 113 1.51 -6.47 -14.98
N ILE A 114 1.66 -5.22 -14.53
CA ILE A 114 1.98 -4.09 -15.39
C ILE A 114 3.33 -4.35 -16.07
N ARG A 115 3.40 -4.16 -17.38
CA ARG A 115 4.66 -4.38 -18.12
C ARG A 115 5.78 -3.51 -17.55
N PRO A 116 7.01 -4.06 -17.42
CA PRO A 116 8.16 -3.27 -16.98
C PRO A 116 8.30 -1.98 -17.79
N ASN A 117 8.53 -0.86 -17.11
CA ASN A 117 8.66 0.50 -17.66
C ASN A 117 7.37 1.10 -18.30
N ALA A 118 6.22 0.44 -18.19
CA ALA A 118 4.95 1.07 -18.59
C ALA A 118 4.56 2.20 -17.61
N ILE A 119 4.95 2.06 -16.35
CA ILE A 119 4.97 3.15 -15.34
C ILE A 119 6.42 3.27 -14.86
N ARG A 120 7.08 4.38 -15.18
CA ARG A 120 8.45 4.65 -14.76
C ARG A 120 8.45 5.33 -13.40
N THR A 121 9.58 5.33 -12.71
CA THR A 121 9.70 6.00 -11.40
C THR A 121 9.38 7.51 -11.48
N GLU A 122 9.76 8.16 -12.58
CA GLU A 122 9.45 9.57 -12.82
C GLU A 122 7.96 9.87 -13.06
N ASP A 123 7.17 8.89 -13.46
CA ASP A 123 5.71 9.03 -13.67
C ASP A 123 4.94 9.00 -12.33
N LEU A 124 5.57 8.48 -11.26
CA LEU A 124 5.00 8.41 -9.91
C LEU A 124 5.14 9.75 -9.19
N ASN A 125 4.04 10.47 -9.05
CA ASN A 125 4.02 11.75 -8.35
C ASN A 125 3.86 11.50 -6.85
N PHE A 126 4.85 11.88 -6.06
CA PHE A 126 4.77 11.85 -4.60
C PHE A 126 3.80 12.92 -4.10
N ILE A 127 2.91 12.56 -3.18
CA ILE A 127 1.91 13.47 -2.61
C ILE A 127 2.25 13.83 -1.17
N THR A 128 2.39 12.84 -0.30
CA THR A 128 2.62 13.05 1.12
C THR A 128 3.00 11.74 1.81
N LYS A 129 3.20 11.76 3.12
CA LYS A 129 3.37 10.58 3.97
C LYS A 129 2.32 10.55 5.09
N MET A 130 1.85 9.37 5.44
CA MET A 130 1.02 9.18 6.61
C MET A 130 1.61 8.13 7.55
N HIS A 131 1.63 8.43 8.84
CA HIS A 131 2.00 7.49 9.89
C HIS A 131 0.72 6.96 10.54
N TYR A 132 0.50 5.67 10.46
CA TYR A 132 -0.67 5.02 11.03
C TYR A 132 -0.34 3.66 11.63
N LYS A 133 -1.26 3.16 12.44
CA LYS A 133 -1.23 1.84 13.02
C LYS A 133 -2.62 1.21 12.90
N ALA A 134 -2.70 -0.02 12.39
CA ALA A 134 -3.97 -0.72 12.19
C ALA A 134 -3.83 -2.22 12.43
N ARG A 135 -4.77 -2.78 13.18
CA ARG A 135 -4.78 -4.20 13.51
C ARG A 135 -5.57 -5.00 12.46
N ALA A 136 -4.92 -6.01 11.88
CA ALA A 136 -5.60 -6.93 10.96
C ALA A 136 -6.42 -7.99 11.73
N ASP A 137 -5.84 -8.52 12.82
CA ASP A 137 -6.44 -9.50 13.72
C ASP A 137 -5.70 -9.52 15.07
N GLU A 138 -5.89 -10.55 15.88
CA GLU A 138 -5.22 -10.69 17.19
C GLU A 138 -3.68 -10.80 17.07
N LYS A 139 -3.17 -11.24 15.92
CA LYS A 139 -1.76 -11.54 15.67
C LYS A 139 -1.07 -10.49 14.82
N TRP A 140 -1.72 -10.06 13.73
CA TRP A 140 -1.12 -9.22 12.69
C TRP A 140 -1.53 -7.76 12.80
N ILE A 141 -0.57 -6.87 12.55
CA ILE A 141 -0.74 -5.42 12.66
C ILE A 141 0.11 -4.70 11.61
N GLU A 142 -0.40 -3.60 11.05
CA GLU A 142 0.37 -2.64 10.27
C GLU A 142 0.79 -1.48 11.20
N HIS A 143 2.04 -1.03 11.08
CA HIS A 143 2.55 0.16 11.76
C HIS A 143 3.53 0.85 10.83
N GLU A 144 3.08 1.84 10.08
CA GLU A 144 3.72 2.29 8.85
C GLU A 144 3.87 3.81 8.76
N VAL A 145 4.99 4.23 8.13
CA VAL A 145 5.09 5.50 7.42
C VAL A 145 4.86 5.19 5.95
N ASP A 146 3.65 5.47 5.48
CA ASP A 146 3.16 5.14 4.14
C ASP A 146 3.32 6.33 3.19
N TYR A 147 4.06 6.15 2.11
CA TYR A 147 4.30 7.14 1.06
C TYR A 147 3.20 7.04 0.00
N ILE A 148 2.44 8.12 -0.18
CA ILE A 148 1.34 8.15 -1.15
C ILE A 148 1.85 8.67 -2.49
N PHE A 149 1.68 7.84 -3.53
CA PHE A 149 2.00 8.16 -4.92
C PHE A 149 0.76 8.18 -5.80
N VAL A 150 0.75 9.06 -6.78
CA VAL A 150 -0.31 9.16 -7.79
C VAL A 150 0.29 9.10 -9.19
N VAL A 151 -0.37 8.39 -10.08
CA VAL A 151 -0.07 8.41 -11.52
C VAL A 151 -1.37 8.41 -12.32
N LYS A 152 -1.45 9.25 -13.38
CA LYS A 152 -2.56 9.26 -14.33
C LYS A 152 -2.08 8.68 -15.66
N ILE A 153 -2.48 7.45 -15.96
CA ILE A 153 -2.02 6.69 -17.12
C ILE A 153 -2.96 5.51 -17.41
N ASP A 154 -3.19 5.24 -18.70
CA ASP A 154 -3.86 4.02 -19.12
C ASP A 154 -2.85 2.87 -19.20
N VAL A 155 -3.11 1.79 -18.47
CA VAL A 155 -2.24 0.61 -18.45
C VAL A 155 -3.04 -0.68 -18.63
N GLU A 156 -2.41 -1.66 -19.29
CA GLU A 156 -2.86 -3.05 -19.28
C GLU A 156 -2.40 -3.70 -17.98
N ILE A 157 -3.30 -4.43 -17.34
CA ILE A 157 -3.04 -5.16 -16.10
C ILE A 157 -3.31 -6.65 -16.29
N ASP A 158 -2.48 -7.50 -15.68
CA ASP A 158 -2.62 -8.94 -15.57
C ASP A 158 -2.32 -9.36 -14.12
N PRO A 159 -3.29 -9.16 -13.22
CA PRO A 159 -3.07 -9.30 -11.77
C PRO A 159 -2.60 -10.69 -11.38
N ASN A 160 -1.58 -10.74 -10.51
CA ASN A 160 -1.13 -11.98 -9.89
C ASN A 160 -2.22 -12.50 -8.92
N PRO A 161 -2.81 -13.68 -9.17
CA PRO A 161 -3.92 -14.18 -8.34
C PRO A 161 -3.54 -14.47 -6.90
N ASN A 162 -2.26 -14.67 -6.57
CA ASN A 162 -1.76 -14.81 -5.20
C ASN A 162 -1.73 -13.48 -4.44
N GLU A 163 -1.83 -12.35 -5.14
CA GLU A 163 -1.82 -11.00 -4.57
C GLU A 163 -3.19 -10.32 -4.64
N ILE A 164 -3.88 -10.47 -5.77
CA ILE A 164 -5.10 -9.74 -6.12
C ILE A 164 -6.14 -10.69 -6.70
N GLN A 165 -7.32 -10.75 -6.11
CA GLN A 165 -8.41 -11.55 -6.63
C GLN A 165 -9.33 -10.78 -7.59
N LYS A 166 -9.39 -9.45 -7.48
CA LYS A 166 -10.25 -8.61 -8.31
C LYS A 166 -9.72 -7.19 -8.43
N THR A 167 -9.94 -6.58 -9.60
CA THR A 167 -9.66 -5.17 -9.86
C THR A 167 -10.88 -4.48 -10.46
N GLN A 168 -10.99 -3.17 -10.24
CA GLN A 168 -12.05 -2.35 -10.81
C GLN A 168 -11.58 -0.89 -10.93
N TYR A 169 -11.95 -0.23 -12.03
CA TYR A 169 -11.87 1.22 -12.15
C TYR A 169 -13.17 1.84 -11.63
N VAL A 170 -13.06 2.80 -10.73
CA VAL A 170 -14.20 3.50 -10.11
C VAL A 170 -14.05 5.01 -10.24
N ASP A 171 -15.16 5.71 -10.44
CA ASP A 171 -15.22 7.15 -10.23
C ASP A 171 -15.52 7.47 -8.75
N GLU A 172 -15.63 8.76 -8.45
CA GLU A 172 -15.80 9.23 -7.06
C GLU A 172 -17.15 8.77 -6.46
N GLU A 173 -18.23 8.68 -7.26
CA GLU A 173 -19.54 8.23 -6.83
C GLU A 173 -19.52 6.71 -6.54
N GLU A 174 -18.99 5.92 -7.49
CA GLU A 174 -18.85 4.47 -7.34
C GLU A 174 -17.97 4.09 -6.14
N LEU A 175 -16.92 4.90 -5.86
CA LEU A 175 -16.07 4.71 -4.69
C LEU A 175 -16.84 5.02 -3.40
N ASN A 176 -17.59 6.11 -3.34
CA ASN A 176 -18.40 6.43 -2.17
C ASN A 176 -19.44 5.34 -1.88
N ASP A 177 -20.10 4.80 -2.91
CA ASP A 177 -21.02 3.66 -2.78
C ASP A 177 -20.33 2.42 -2.19
N LEU A 178 -19.06 2.16 -2.57
CA LEU A 178 -18.28 1.05 -2.01
C LEU A 178 -18.00 1.27 -0.51
N PHE A 179 -17.67 2.51 -0.11
CA PHE A 179 -17.43 2.86 1.29
C PHE A 179 -18.73 2.82 2.12
N ASP A 180 -19.86 3.19 1.54
CA ASP A 180 -21.17 3.07 2.21
C ASP A 180 -21.55 1.61 2.46
N LYS A 181 -21.29 0.72 1.50
CA LYS A 181 -21.42 -0.74 1.69
C LYS A 181 -20.50 -1.26 2.79
N ALA A 182 -19.28 -0.73 2.89
CA ALA A 182 -18.36 -1.09 3.95
C ALA A 182 -18.84 -0.63 5.33
N ASN A 183 -19.45 0.56 5.42
CA ASN A 183 -20.08 1.04 6.66
C ASN A 183 -21.27 0.17 7.08
N GLY A 184 -21.93 -0.48 6.11
CA GLY A 184 -22.97 -1.50 6.33
C GLY A 184 -22.44 -2.92 6.64
N ASN A 185 -21.12 -3.12 6.65
CA ASN A 185 -20.43 -4.41 6.79
C ASN A 185 -20.65 -5.41 5.62
N ASP A 186 -21.11 -4.95 4.46
CA ASP A 186 -21.31 -5.81 3.28
C ASP A 186 -19.96 -6.12 2.59
N VAL A 187 -18.98 -5.21 2.71
CA VAL A 187 -17.63 -5.38 2.20
C VAL A 187 -16.62 -4.87 3.22
N LYS A 188 -15.35 -5.27 3.08
CA LYS A 188 -14.26 -4.78 3.93
C LYS A 188 -13.33 -3.89 3.12
N ILE A 189 -12.84 -2.81 3.73
CA ILE A 189 -11.90 -1.85 3.15
C ILE A 189 -10.66 -1.76 4.04
N GLY A 190 -9.48 -1.64 3.40
CA GLY A 190 -8.22 -1.45 4.10
C GLY A 190 -8.22 -0.16 4.93
N PRO A 191 -7.79 -0.22 6.20
CA PRO A 191 -7.78 0.96 7.07
C PRO A 191 -6.93 2.10 6.47
N TRP A 192 -5.78 1.81 5.86
CA TRP A 192 -4.98 2.82 5.15
C TRP A 192 -5.74 3.45 3.97
N PHE A 193 -6.50 2.66 3.20
CA PHE A 193 -7.28 3.18 2.09
C PHE A 193 -8.41 4.10 2.56
N ARG A 194 -9.02 3.79 3.71
CA ARG A 194 -9.98 4.68 4.38
C ARG A 194 -9.30 6.00 4.78
N LEU A 195 -8.12 5.94 5.39
CA LEU A 195 -7.35 7.14 5.74
C LEU A 195 -7.01 7.98 4.50
N ILE A 196 -6.56 7.36 3.41
CA ILE A 196 -6.28 8.05 2.15
C ILE A 196 -7.54 8.72 1.60
N LYS A 197 -8.66 7.99 1.57
CA LYS A 197 -9.95 8.50 1.07
C LYS A 197 -10.43 9.71 1.87
N ASP A 198 -10.39 9.61 3.18
CA ASP A 198 -10.97 10.62 4.06
C ASP A 198 -10.10 11.89 4.16
N ASN A 199 -8.78 11.79 4.01
CA ASN A 199 -7.86 12.91 4.22
C ASN A 199 -7.26 13.49 2.94
N PHE A 200 -7.07 12.70 1.88
CA PHE A 200 -6.26 13.12 0.73
C PHE A 200 -6.98 12.98 -0.62
N LEU A 201 -7.81 11.94 -0.80
CA LEU A 201 -8.28 11.52 -2.11
C LEU A 201 -9.12 12.58 -2.84
N SER A 202 -9.99 13.31 -2.14
CA SER A 202 -10.79 14.38 -2.74
C SER A 202 -9.92 15.55 -3.24
N LYS A 203 -8.81 15.85 -2.55
CA LYS A 203 -7.83 16.85 -3.01
C LYS A 203 -7.05 16.34 -4.22
N ILE A 204 -6.65 15.05 -4.20
CA ILE A 204 -5.96 14.39 -5.30
C ILE A 204 -6.83 14.41 -6.56
N TRP A 205 -8.08 13.96 -6.46
CA TRP A 205 -9.01 13.87 -7.60
C TRP A 205 -9.21 15.20 -8.30
N ARG A 206 -9.40 16.27 -7.52
CA ARG A 206 -9.59 17.64 -8.05
C ARG A 206 -8.34 18.24 -8.71
N ASN A 207 -7.16 17.66 -8.48
CA ASN A 207 -5.89 18.19 -8.96
C ASN A 207 -5.13 17.22 -9.88
N LEU A 208 -5.79 16.24 -10.49
CA LEU A 208 -5.13 15.22 -11.34
C LEU A 208 -4.32 15.83 -12.50
N GLU A 209 -4.75 16.98 -13.05
CA GLU A 209 -4.03 17.70 -14.12
C GLU A 209 -2.82 18.52 -13.62
N SER A 210 -2.71 18.75 -12.32
CA SER A 210 -1.64 19.52 -11.68
C SER A 210 -1.19 18.88 -10.38
N ILE A 211 -1.08 17.57 -10.38
CA ILE A 211 -0.90 16.72 -9.18
C ILE A 211 0.35 17.11 -8.39
N GLU A 212 1.41 17.54 -9.06
CA GLU A 212 2.65 17.99 -8.44
C GLU A 212 2.47 19.22 -7.52
N SER A 213 1.41 20.02 -7.76
CA SER A 213 1.14 21.25 -7.00
C SER A 213 0.64 21.00 -5.58
N ILE A 214 0.21 19.77 -5.27
CA ILE A 214 -0.41 19.44 -3.98
C ILE A 214 0.48 18.62 -3.05
N ASN A 215 1.72 18.32 -3.48
CA ASN A 215 2.64 17.57 -2.65
C ASN A 215 3.08 18.35 -1.40
N ASP A 216 3.39 17.63 -0.35
CA ASP A 216 4.10 18.11 0.83
C ASP A 216 5.10 17.05 1.30
N ASN A 217 6.03 17.42 2.17
CA ASN A 217 7.01 16.50 2.74
C ASN A 217 6.71 16.14 4.21
N GLU A 218 5.49 16.44 4.65
CA GLU A 218 5.10 16.19 6.02
C GLU A 218 4.79 14.72 6.27
N VAL A 219 4.89 14.29 7.53
CA VAL A 219 4.38 13.01 7.99
C VAL A 219 3.10 13.28 8.78
N HIS A 220 1.96 12.95 8.19
CA HIS A 220 0.66 13.13 8.84
C HIS A 220 0.40 11.99 9.82
N HIS A 221 0.35 12.30 11.10
CA HIS A 221 0.11 11.32 12.17
C HIS A 221 -1.38 11.02 12.31
N MET A 222 -1.81 9.83 11.87
CA MET A 222 -3.22 9.38 11.87
C MET A 222 -3.60 8.60 13.14
N GLY A 223 -2.62 8.21 13.94
CA GLY A 223 -2.86 7.42 15.15
C GLY A 223 -3.14 5.95 14.87
N GLU A 224 -3.78 5.28 15.84
CA GLU A 224 -4.23 3.90 15.71
C GLU A 224 -5.67 3.90 15.19
N VAL A 225 -5.93 3.09 14.13
CA VAL A 225 -7.24 3.01 13.45
C VAL A 225 -7.73 1.57 13.42
N GLU A 226 -9.06 1.40 13.37
CA GLU A 226 -9.75 0.12 13.30
C GLU A 226 -10.11 -0.28 11.84
#